data_40aa35de4d24a925fa8e415d7a126621
#
_entry.id   40aa35de4d24a925fa8e415d7a126621
#
_cell.length_a   1.000
_cell.length_b   1.000
_cell.length_c   1.000
_cell.angle_alpha   90.00
_cell.angle_beta   90.00
_cell.angle_gamma   90.00
#
_symmetry.space_group_name_H-M   'P 1'
#
loop_
_entity.id
_entity.type
_entity.pdbx_description
1 polymer ?
#
loop_
_entity_poly.entity_id
_entity_poly.type
_entity_poly.pdbx_seq_one_letter_code
_entity_poly.pdbx_strand_id
1 'polypeptide(L)'
;MDFTDQIKQDMYSAMKSGDKIRTNILRTLLSSLKEKQIEKKDSLNEVEYFGVIKRLVKQLKEAAETYQKAGRLELAEKETLELNIMKKYLPEIFSEQQTLKLVK
;
A
#
# COMPACT_ATOMS: atom_id res chain seq x y z
N MET A 1 -2.04 -19.41 -6.05
CA MET A 1 -2.69 -18.46 -5.16
C MET A 1 -2.54 -17.05 -5.70
N ASP A 2 -3.63 -16.33 -5.74
CA ASP A 2 -3.62 -14.95 -6.24
C ASP A 2 -2.97 -14.04 -5.18
N PHE A 3 -2.16 -13.09 -5.63
CA PHE A 3 -1.54 -12.12 -4.73
C PHE A 3 -2.57 -11.33 -3.93
N THR A 4 -3.76 -11.14 -4.50
CA THR A 4 -4.80 -10.36 -3.83
C THR A 4 -5.51 -11.12 -2.72
N ASP A 5 -5.38 -12.42 -2.65
CA ASP A 5 -6.08 -13.23 -1.64
C ASP A 5 -5.67 -12.87 -0.22
N GLN A 6 -4.38 -12.68 0.00
CA GLN A 6 -3.89 -12.30 1.32
C GLN A 6 -4.43 -10.93 1.73
N ILE A 7 -4.47 -10.00 0.79
CA ILE A 7 -4.99 -8.66 1.05
C ILE A 7 -6.47 -8.73 1.43
N LYS A 8 -7.24 -9.55 0.71
CA LYS A 8 -8.66 -9.73 1.00
C LYS A 8 -8.88 -10.28 2.41
N GLN A 9 -8.11 -11.29 2.79
CA GLN A 9 -8.20 -11.88 4.12
C GLN A 9 -7.87 -10.85 5.19
N ASP A 10 -6.81 -10.08 4.98
CA ASP A 10 -6.39 -9.06 5.91
C ASP A 10 -7.45 -7.95 6.04
N MET A 11 -8.08 -7.59 4.93
CA MET A 11 -9.17 -6.62 4.95
C MET A 11 -10.36 -7.12 5.77
N TYR A 12 -10.75 -8.37 5.58
CA TYR A 12 -11.85 -8.94 6.35
C TYR A 12 -11.52 -9.02 7.84
N SER A 13 -10.29 -9.36 8.17
CA SER A 13 -9.84 -9.37 9.56
C SER A 13 -9.92 -7.98 10.17
N ALA A 14 -9.50 -6.96 9.42
CA ALA A 14 -9.57 -5.58 9.88
C ALA A 14 -11.02 -5.14 10.10
N MET A 15 -11.91 -5.54 9.20
CA MET A 15 -13.33 -5.24 9.35
C MET A 15 -13.90 -5.84 10.63
N LYS A 16 -13.55 -7.09 10.91
CA LYS A 16 -14.03 -7.78 12.10
C LYS A 16 -13.52 -7.14 13.39
N SER A 17 -12.28 -6.64 13.36
CA SER A 17 -11.69 -6.01 14.55
C SER A 17 -12.07 -4.55 14.70
N GLY A 18 -12.78 -3.98 13.72
CA GLY A 18 -13.19 -2.58 13.78
C GLY A 18 -12.09 -1.59 13.41
N ASP A 19 -11.02 -2.07 12.76
CA ASP A 19 -9.91 -1.22 12.32
C ASP A 19 -10.29 -0.54 11.00
N LYS A 20 -10.89 0.63 11.09
CA LYS A 20 -11.42 1.33 9.93
C LYS A 20 -10.33 1.82 8.99
N ILE A 21 -9.22 2.28 9.54
CA ILE A 21 -8.13 2.78 8.70
C ILE A 21 -7.56 1.66 7.86
N ARG A 22 -7.26 0.53 8.48
CA ARG A 22 -6.73 -0.63 7.77
C ARG A 22 -7.73 -1.15 6.74
N THR A 23 -8.99 -1.24 7.10
CA THR A 23 -10.05 -1.70 6.21
C THR A 23 -10.12 -0.81 4.97
N ASN A 24 -10.13 0.50 5.16
CA ASN A 24 -10.25 1.43 4.04
C ASN A 24 -9.05 1.41 3.12
N ILE A 25 -7.84 1.37 3.69
CA ILE A 25 -6.64 1.38 2.85
C ILE A 25 -6.48 0.07 2.08
N LEU A 26 -6.82 -1.06 2.69
CA LEU A 26 -6.76 -2.34 2.00
C LEU A 26 -7.82 -2.43 0.90
N ARG A 27 -8.99 -1.84 1.12
CA ARG A 27 -10.00 -1.75 0.09
C ARG A 27 -9.52 -0.93 -1.10
N THR A 28 -8.86 0.19 -0.82
CA THR A 28 -8.26 1.04 -1.87
C THR A 28 -7.22 0.26 -2.66
N LEU A 29 -6.37 -0.47 -1.96
CA LEU A 29 -5.35 -1.28 -2.61
C LEU A 29 -5.97 -2.34 -3.52
N LEU A 30 -6.99 -3.05 -3.03
CA LEU A 30 -7.68 -4.05 -3.83
C LEU A 30 -8.33 -3.45 -5.07
N SER A 31 -8.93 -2.27 -4.93
CA SER A 31 -9.55 -1.58 -6.07
C SER A 31 -8.51 -1.23 -7.12
N SER A 32 -7.36 -0.72 -6.71
CA SER A 32 -6.29 -0.36 -7.65
C SER A 32 -5.74 -1.58 -8.37
N LEU A 33 -5.58 -2.69 -7.66
CA LEU A 33 -5.11 -3.93 -8.26
C LEU A 33 -6.14 -4.47 -9.25
N LYS A 34 -7.42 -4.38 -8.90
CA LYS A 34 -8.48 -4.85 -9.79
C LYS A 34 -8.57 -4.01 -11.06
N GLU A 35 -8.41 -2.70 -10.94
CA GLU A 35 -8.38 -1.81 -12.09
C GLU A 35 -7.25 -2.19 -13.05
N LYS A 36 -6.10 -2.50 -12.50
CA LYS A 36 -4.95 -2.90 -13.31
C LYS A 36 -5.22 -4.23 -14.01
N GLN A 37 -5.87 -5.17 -13.34
CA GLN A 37 -6.25 -6.45 -13.95
C GLN A 37 -7.22 -6.25 -15.11
N ILE A 38 -8.20 -5.39 -14.92
CA ILE A 38 -9.19 -5.09 -15.95
C ILE A 38 -8.51 -4.45 -17.15
N GLU A 39 -7.63 -3.51 -16.91
CA GLU A 39 -6.88 -2.83 -17.96
C GLU A 39 -6.03 -3.81 -18.76
N LYS A 40 -5.38 -4.73 -18.07
CA LYS A 40 -4.54 -5.74 -18.69
C LYS A 40 -5.35 -6.87 -19.31
N LYS A 41 -6.57 -7.09 -18.83
CA LYS A 41 -7.46 -8.17 -19.22
C LYS A 41 -6.90 -9.55 -18.85
N ASP A 42 -6.14 -9.60 -17.77
CA ASP A 42 -5.52 -10.82 -17.28
C ASP A 42 -5.06 -10.63 -15.84
N SER A 43 -4.65 -11.73 -15.22
CA SER A 43 -4.06 -11.68 -13.88
C SER A 43 -2.76 -10.89 -13.89
N LEU A 44 -2.47 -10.25 -12.78
CA LEU A 44 -1.23 -9.49 -12.64
C LEU A 44 -0.08 -10.42 -12.32
N ASN A 45 1.07 -10.18 -12.97
CA ASN A 45 2.29 -10.85 -12.55
C ASN A 45 2.89 -10.10 -11.36
N GLU A 46 3.96 -10.65 -10.82
CA GLU A 46 4.60 -10.12 -9.62
C GLU A 46 5.06 -8.68 -9.79
N VAL A 47 5.68 -8.40 -10.95
CA VAL A 47 6.17 -7.05 -11.22
C VAL A 47 5.05 -6.02 -11.25
N GLU A 48 3.94 -6.38 -11.88
CA GLU A 48 2.78 -5.50 -11.97
C GLU A 48 2.13 -5.29 -10.62
N TYR A 49 2.00 -6.37 -9.85
CA TYR A 49 1.43 -6.32 -8.52
C TYR A 49 2.24 -5.37 -7.62
N PHE A 50 3.55 -5.59 -7.53
CA PHE A 50 4.40 -4.74 -6.70
C PHE A 50 4.49 -3.32 -7.24
N GLY A 51 4.41 -3.15 -8.56
CA GLY A 51 4.41 -1.84 -9.18
C GLY A 51 3.24 -0.98 -8.72
N VAL A 52 2.06 -1.57 -8.62
CA VAL A 52 0.87 -0.86 -8.13
C VAL A 52 1.07 -0.43 -6.68
N ILE A 53 1.57 -1.34 -5.84
CA ILE A 53 1.79 -1.04 -4.43
C ILE A 53 2.83 0.07 -4.26
N LYS A 54 3.95 -0.02 -4.98
CA LYS A 54 5.00 1.00 -4.92
C LYS A 54 4.48 2.38 -5.30
N ARG A 55 3.65 2.44 -6.34
CA ARG A 55 3.06 3.71 -6.77
C ARG A 55 2.17 4.30 -5.68
N LEU A 56 1.33 3.47 -5.07
CA LEU A 56 0.43 3.92 -4.02
C LEU A 56 1.20 4.36 -2.78
N VAL A 57 2.25 3.62 -2.41
CA VAL A 57 3.11 3.99 -1.29
C VAL A 57 3.75 5.35 -1.54
N LYS A 58 4.24 5.58 -2.75
CA LYS A 58 4.83 6.86 -3.11
C LYS A 58 3.82 8.00 -3.01
N GLN A 59 2.60 7.77 -3.49
CA GLN A 59 1.54 8.78 -3.42
C GLN A 59 1.20 9.13 -1.97
N LEU A 60 1.12 8.12 -1.11
CA LEU A 60 0.85 8.35 0.30
C LEU A 60 1.98 9.11 0.98
N LYS A 61 3.21 8.80 0.63
CA LYS A 61 4.37 9.49 1.18
C LYS A 61 4.35 10.96 0.79
N GLU A 62 4.07 11.24 -0.47
CA GLU A 62 3.99 12.62 -0.97
C GLU A 62 2.85 13.39 -0.29
N ALA A 63 1.71 12.73 -0.11
CA ALA A 63 0.58 13.34 0.57
C ALA A 63 0.92 13.66 2.03
N ALA A 64 1.58 12.74 2.71
CA ALA A 64 1.98 12.96 4.10
C ALA A 64 2.92 14.15 4.22
N GLU A 65 3.88 14.25 3.31
CA GLU A 65 4.82 15.38 3.30
C GLU A 65 4.10 16.70 3.04
N THR A 66 3.15 16.70 2.11
CA THR A 66 2.38 17.90 1.80
C THR A 66 1.56 18.35 3.00
N TYR A 67 0.90 17.43 3.70
CA TYR A 67 0.14 17.77 4.89
C TYR A 67 1.03 18.28 6.01
N GLN A 68 2.21 17.70 6.16
CA GLN A 68 3.17 18.13 7.17
C GLN A 68 3.58 19.58 6.95
N LYS A 69 3.90 19.91 5.70
CA LYS A 69 4.29 21.29 5.34
C LYS A 69 3.16 22.29 5.54
N ALA A 70 1.93 21.82 5.37
CA ALA A 70 0.75 22.67 5.57
C ALA A 70 0.32 22.76 7.04
N GLY A 71 1.03 22.11 7.93
CA GLY A 71 0.67 22.11 9.36
C GLY A 71 -0.49 21.20 9.71
N ARG A 72 -0.87 20.34 8.79
CA ARG A 72 -1.99 19.41 8.99
C ARG A 72 -1.47 18.08 9.51
N LEU A 73 -1.00 18.08 10.75
CA LEU A 73 -0.29 16.93 11.31
C LEU A 73 -1.16 15.67 11.44
N GLU A 74 -2.43 15.85 11.77
CA GLU A 74 -3.33 14.71 11.88
C GLU A 74 -3.52 13.98 10.55
N LEU A 75 -3.63 14.75 9.47
CA LEU A 75 -3.77 14.17 8.14
C LEU A 75 -2.48 13.52 7.69
N ALA A 76 -1.34 14.13 8.00
CA ALA A 76 -0.03 13.56 7.69
C ALA A 76 0.16 12.22 8.41
N GLU A 77 -0.26 12.17 9.67
CA GLU A 77 -0.15 10.96 10.47
C GLU A 77 -1.01 9.84 9.90
N LYS A 78 -2.22 10.17 9.47
CA LYS A 78 -3.12 9.19 8.86
C LYS A 78 -2.51 8.61 7.58
N GLU A 79 -1.95 9.47 6.72
CA GLU A 79 -1.32 9.00 5.49
C GLU A 79 -0.12 8.12 5.78
N THR A 80 0.64 8.44 6.82
CA THR A 80 1.80 7.64 7.22
C THR A 80 1.36 6.26 7.72
N LEU A 81 0.28 6.19 8.47
CA LEU A 81 -0.26 4.91 8.92
C LEU A 81 -0.70 4.05 7.74
N GLU A 82 -1.37 4.66 6.77
CA GLU A 82 -1.82 3.96 5.57
C GLU A 82 -0.63 3.46 4.76
N LEU A 83 0.39 4.29 4.63
CA LEU A 83 1.62 3.93 3.92
C LEU A 83 2.28 2.72 4.57
N ASN A 84 2.38 2.72 5.88
CA ASN A 84 3.00 1.62 6.60
C ASN A 84 2.23 0.31 6.44
N ILE A 85 0.92 0.40 6.37
CA ILE A 85 0.10 -0.79 6.12
C ILE A 85 0.39 -1.35 4.74
N MET A 86 0.45 -0.51 3.73
CA MET A 86 0.73 -0.95 2.36
C MET A 86 2.14 -1.50 2.19
N LYS A 87 3.11 -0.91 2.87
CA LYS A 87 4.51 -1.35 2.76
C LYS A 87 4.70 -2.80 3.17
N LYS A 88 3.82 -3.33 4.00
CA LYS A 88 3.92 -4.73 4.43
C LYS A 88 3.73 -5.71 3.28
N TYR A 89 3.14 -5.28 2.20
CA TYR A 89 2.91 -6.14 1.04
C TYR A 89 4.01 -6.07 0.01
N LEU A 90 5.03 -5.24 0.26
CA LEU A 90 6.21 -5.19 -0.60
C LEU A 90 7.29 -6.12 -0.06
N PRO A 91 8.06 -6.78 -0.94
CA PRO A 91 9.19 -7.57 -0.49
C PRO A 91 10.24 -6.67 0.16
N GLU A 92 11.02 -7.22 1.07
CA GLU A 92 12.09 -6.47 1.72
C GLU A 92 13.06 -5.83 0.76
N ILE A 93 13.26 -6.47 -0.37
CA ILE A 93 14.20 -5.97 -1.38
C ILE A 93 13.87 -4.57 -1.85
N PHE A 94 12.61 -4.14 -1.68
CA PHE A 94 12.18 -2.80 -2.07
C PHE A 94 12.19 -1.81 -0.90
N SER A 95 12.66 -2.22 0.27
CA SER A 95 12.72 -1.33 1.42
C SER A 95 13.97 -0.45 1.32
N GLU A 96 13.90 0.74 1.90
CA GLU A 96 15.02 1.65 1.93
C GLU A 96 16.22 1.08 2.67
N GLN A 97 15.95 0.33 3.72
CA GLN A 97 17.01 -0.29 4.50
C GLN A 97 17.83 -1.26 3.67
N GLN A 98 17.15 -2.05 2.87
CA GLN A 98 17.85 -2.97 1.98
C GLN A 98 18.69 -2.24 0.95
N THR A 99 18.13 -1.17 0.41
CA THR A 99 18.85 -0.35 -0.55
C THR A 99 20.12 0.23 0.05
N LEU A 100 20.03 0.76 1.25
CA LEU A 100 21.18 1.33 1.94
C LEU A 100 22.25 0.28 2.22
N LYS A 101 21.85 -0.90 2.60
CA LYS A 101 22.79 -2.00 2.82
C LYS A 101 23.51 -2.40 1.56
N LEU A 102 22.79 -2.41 0.45
CA LEU A 102 23.38 -2.77 -0.82
C LEU A 102 24.40 -1.76 -1.30
N VAL A 103 24.18 -0.50 -0.98
CA VAL A 103 25.09 0.58 -1.39
C VAL A 103 26.42 0.47 -0.66
N LYS A 104 26.41 -0.06 0.52
CA LYS A 104 27.64 -0.24 1.26
C LYS A 104 28.45 -1.40 0.71
#